data_a00674c81a182db4606afffbb39dd723
#
_entry.id   a00674c81a182db4606afffbb39dd723
#
_cell.length_a   1.000
_cell.length_b   1.000
_cell.length_c   1.000
_cell.angle_alpha   90.00
_cell.angle_beta   90.00
_cell.angle_gamma   90.00
#
_symmetry.space_group_name_H-M   'P 1'
#
loop_
_entity.id
_entity.type
_entity.pdbx_description
1 polymer ?
#
loop_
_entity_poly.entity_id
_entity_poly.type
_entity_poly.pdbx_seq_one_letter_code
_entity_poly.pdbx_strand_id
1 'polypeptide(L)' 'RLVWAMERSGWVQAKAARLLKISPRQMGYALRKHGIEVRKF' A
#
# COMPACT_ATOMS: atom_id res chain seq x y z
N ARG A 1 6.54 -7.18 -1.84
CA ARG A 1 6.57 -6.39 -0.60
C ARG A 1 5.36 -5.48 -0.44
N LEU A 2 4.92 -4.90 -1.54
CA LEU A 2 3.73 -4.05 -1.48
C LEU A 2 2.51 -4.84 -1.06
N VAL A 3 2.33 -6.00 -1.66
CA VAL A 3 1.21 -6.88 -1.31
C VAL A 3 1.32 -7.34 0.15
N TRP A 4 2.52 -7.68 0.59
CA TRP A 4 2.76 -8.06 1.98
C TRP A 4 2.33 -6.94 2.95
N ALA A 5 2.73 -5.72 2.65
CA ALA A 5 2.40 -4.57 3.48
C ALA A 5 0.89 -4.31 3.49
N MET A 6 0.25 -4.44 2.34
CA MET A 6 -1.20 -4.27 2.23
C MET A 6 -1.94 -5.32 3.04
N GLU A 7 -1.51 -6.58 2.96
CA GLU A 7 -2.13 -7.65 3.73
C GLU A 7 -1.96 -7.44 5.23
N ARG A 8 -0.77 -7.02 5.63
CA ARG A 8 -0.48 -6.76 7.05
C ARG A 8 -1.31 -5.62 7.61
N SER A 9 -1.58 -4.63 6.80
CA SER A 9 -2.34 -3.45 7.22
C SER A 9 -3.85 -3.61 7.02
N GLY A 10 -4.30 -4.77 6.54
CA GLY A 10 -5.70 -4.98 6.24
C GLY A 10 -6.16 -4.19 5.03
N TRP A 11 -5.26 -4.00 4.07
CA TRP A 11 -5.51 -3.27 2.83
C TRP A 11 -5.76 -1.78 3.03
N VAL A 12 -5.24 -1.25 4.13
CA VAL A 12 -5.28 0.20 4.40
C VAL A 12 -3.98 0.82 3.88
N GLN A 13 -4.10 1.62 2.84
CA GLN A 13 -2.94 2.22 2.17
C GLN A 13 -2.05 3.01 3.12
N ALA A 14 -2.63 3.84 3.96
CA ALA A 14 -1.87 4.68 4.87
C ALA A 14 -1.04 3.83 5.86
N LYS A 15 -1.64 2.76 6.38
CA LYS A 15 -0.93 1.87 7.30
C LYS A 15 0.17 1.09 6.58
N ALA A 16 -0.12 0.65 5.36
CA ALA A 16 0.87 -0.07 4.56
C ALA A 16 2.08 0.83 4.26
N ALA A 17 1.83 2.10 3.95
CA ALA A 17 2.89 3.05 3.71
C ALA A 17 3.79 3.20 4.95
N ARG A 18 3.19 3.24 6.12
CA ARG A 18 3.93 3.31 7.37
C ARG A 18 4.81 2.08 7.59
N LEU A 19 4.27 0.91 7.28
CA LEU A 19 5.03 -0.33 7.39
C LEU A 19 6.27 -0.31 6.50
N LEU A 20 6.15 0.28 5.33
CA LEU A 20 7.25 0.40 4.38
C LEU A 20 8.08 1.66 4.58
N LYS A 21 7.73 2.49 5.55
CA LYS A 21 8.40 3.76 5.85
C LYS A 21 8.42 4.70 4.66
N ILE A 22 7.32 4.77 3.95
CA ILE A 22 7.15 5.68 2.83
C ILE A 22 5.89 6.51 3.04
N SER A 23 5.75 7.59 2.29
CA SER A 23 4.56 8.43 2.40
C SER A 23 3.36 7.74 1.73
N PRO A 24 2.12 8.04 2.17
CA PRO A 24 0.94 7.49 1.50
C PRO A 24 0.89 7.81 0.01
N ARG A 25 1.40 8.97 -0.38
CA ARG A 25 1.47 9.36 -1.79
C ARG A 25 2.39 8.43 -2.56
N GLN A 26 3.55 8.13 -2.01
CA GLN A 26 4.50 7.20 -2.63
C GLN A 26 3.90 5.81 -2.72
N MET A 27 3.15 5.41 -1.71
CA MET A 27 2.47 4.12 -1.71
C MET A 27 1.46 4.03 -2.86
N GLY A 28 0.69 5.09 -3.07
CA GLY A 28 -0.25 5.15 -4.19
C GLY A 28 0.45 5.00 -5.53
N TYR A 29 1.56 5.70 -5.70
CA TYR A 29 2.37 5.59 -6.91
C TYR A 29 2.88 4.17 -7.13
N ALA A 30 3.42 3.57 -6.08
CA ALA A 30 3.97 2.23 -6.18
C ALA A 30 2.90 1.20 -6.54
N LEU A 31 1.73 1.31 -5.93
CA LEU A 31 0.62 0.41 -6.23
C LEU A 31 0.17 0.53 -7.68
N ARG A 32 0.08 1.75 -8.20
CA ARG A 32 -0.28 1.97 -9.60
C ARG A 32 0.77 1.42 -10.54
N LYS A 33 2.04 1.67 -10.21
CA LYS A 33 3.15 1.23 -11.04
C LYS A 33 3.20 -0.28 -11.16
N HIS A 34 2.88 -0.99 -10.09
CA HIS A 34 2.92 -2.45 -10.07
C HIS A 34 1.57 -3.09 -10.40
N GLY A 35 0.57 -2.29 -10.73
CA GLY A 35 -0.74 -2.79 -11.11
C GLY A 35 -1.51 -3.47 -9.99
N ILE A 36 -1.27 -3.07 -8.77
CA ILE A 36 -1.96 -3.63 -7.61
C ILE A 36 -3.20 -2.81 -7.33
N GLU A 37 -4.35 -3.45 -7.30
CA GLU A 37 -5.60 -2.79 -6.97
C GLU A 37 -5.76 -2.65 -5.47
N VAL A 38 -6.11 -1.44 -5.06
CA VAL A 38 -6.45 -1.17 -3.66
C VAL A 38 -7.96 -1.27 -3.53
N ARG A 39 -8.41 -2.25 -2.79
CA ARG A 39 -9.83 -2.40 -2.53
C ARG A 39 -10.21 -1.65 -1.28
N LYS A 40 -11.26 -0.86 -1.38
CA LYS A 40 -11.84 -0.20 -0.21
C LYS A 40 -12.93 -1.10 0.35
N PHE A 41 -12.81 -1.39 1.60
CA PHE A 41 -13.83 -2.17 2.33
C PHE A 41 -14.68 -1.27 3.19
#